data_9d843aa41c5eccd546a7414535716293
#
_entry.id   9d843aa41c5eccd546a7414535716293
#
_cell.length_a   1.000
_cell.length_b   1.000
_cell.length_c   1.000
_cell.angle_alpha   90.00
_cell.angle_beta   90.00
_cell.angle_gamma   90.00
#
_symmetry.space_group_name_H-M   'P 1'
#
loop_
_entity.id
_entity.type
_entity.pdbx_description
1 polymer ?
#
loop_
_entity_poly.entity_id
_entity_poly.type
_entity_poly.pdbx_seq_one_letter_code
_entity_poly.pdbx_strand_id
1 'polypeptide(L)'
;LLRASVLLVLVAAACATPEPQPITYGVDQCDYCRMTITDERYGAELVTRTGLVRRFDSPECLAAYTHEHPEEEVHSRWVTDFRRPPRLIRVEEAYFLHSPNLRSPMGLNLTAFGEAIEQEAVLNSFGGEILSWDGVLGLVGREWIESGTGPSMHGPGAMPAHAH
;
A
#
# COMPACT_ATOMS: atom_id res chain seq x y z
N LEU A 1 12.43 -45.89 45.22
CA LEU A 1 12.90 -45.63 43.85
C LEU A 1 11.91 -44.74 43.11
N LEU A 2 12.12 -43.39 43.18
CA LEU A 2 11.28 -42.36 42.59
C LEU A 2 11.75 -42.13 41.14
N ARG A 3 10.96 -42.52 40.14
CA ARG A 3 11.24 -42.23 38.71
C ARG A 3 10.69 -40.85 38.40
N ALA A 4 11.60 -39.85 38.30
CA ALA A 4 11.28 -38.54 37.79
C ALA A 4 11.17 -38.60 36.25
N SER A 5 9.94 -38.54 35.70
CA SER A 5 9.71 -38.35 34.28
C SER A 5 9.89 -36.88 33.94
N VAL A 6 10.98 -36.56 33.26
CA VAL A 6 11.18 -35.22 32.70
C VAL A 6 10.36 -35.12 31.41
N LEU A 7 9.29 -34.35 31.48
CA LEU A 7 8.44 -34.01 30.31
C LEU A 7 9.17 -32.90 29.49
N LEU A 8 9.78 -33.34 28.38
CA LEU A 8 10.41 -32.39 27.44
C LEU A 8 9.32 -31.72 26.61
N VAL A 9 8.97 -30.48 26.97
CA VAL A 9 8.04 -29.66 26.18
C VAL A 9 8.81 -29.09 24.99
N LEU A 10 8.62 -29.68 23.81
CA LEU A 10 9.06 -29.08 22.54
C LEU A 10 8.20 -27.83 22.27
N VAL A 11 8.74 -26.65 22.48
CA VAL A 11 8.17 -25.39 21.99
C VAL A 11 8.50 -25.33 20.50
N ALA A 12 7.53 -25.69 19.66
CA ALA A 12 7.58 -25.43 18.23
C ALA A 12 7.48 -23.91 18.04
N ALA A 13 8.60 -23.24 17.75
CA ALA A 13 8.60 -21.87 17.26
C ALA A 13 7.94 -21.87 15.88
N ALA A 14 6.62 -21.63 15.84
CA ALA A 14 5.92 -21.38 14.60
C ALA A 14 6.48 -20.08 14.03
N CYS A 15 7.26 -20.17 12.95
CA CYS A 15 7.60 -18.99 12.15
C CYS A 15 6.28 -18.46 11.57
N ALA A 16 5.70 -17.44 12.19
CA ALA A 16 4.52 -16.77 11.68
C ALA A 16 4.87 -16.13 10.33
N THR A 17 4.07 -16.43 9.32
CA THR A 17 4.19 -15.77 8.01
C THR A 17 3.96 -14.26 8.22
N PRO A 18 4.80 -13.38 7.63
CA PRO A 18 4.56 -11.95 7.68
C PRO A 18 3.20 -11.60 7.06
N GLU A 19 2.35 -10.92 7.83
CA GLU A 19 0.97 -10.58 7.44
C GLU A 19 0.73 -9.08 7.59
N PRO A 20 -0.22 -8.50 6.83
CA PRO A 20 -0.62 -7.11 7.00
C PRO A 20 -1.21 -6.87 8.39
N GLN A 21 -1.18 -5.63 8.84
CA GLN A 21 -1.70 -5.21 10.13
C GLN A 21 -2.89 -4.25 9.91
N PRO A 22 -3.87 -4.20 10.80
CA PRO A 22 -4.95 -3.22 10.68
C PRO A 22 -4.41 -1.78 10.67
N ILE A 23 -4.85 -0.98 9.69
CA ILE A 23 -4.58 0.47 9.65
C ILE A 23 -5.49 1.15 10.67
N THR A 24 -4.91 1.98 11.54
CA THR A 24 -5.68 2.80 12.49
C THR A 24 -5.96 4.16 11.86
N TYR A 25 -7.07 4.25 11.12
CA TYR A 25 -7.49 5.47 10.43
C TYR A 25 -7.66 6.64 11.38
N GLY A 26 -7.20 7.82 10.97
CA GLY A 26 -7.15 9.03 11.80
C GLY A 26 -5.95 9.10 12.76
N VAL A 27 -5.13 8.05 12.84
CA VAL A 27 -3.96 7.95 13.74
C VAL A 27 -2.68 7.62 12.98
N ASP A 28 -2.69 6.55 12.17
CA ASP A 28 -1.51 6.12 11.42
C ASP A 28 -1.13 7.15 10.37
N GLN A 29 0.18 7.28 10.15
CA GLN A 29 0.74 8.16 9.11
C GLN A 29 1.21 7.34 7.92
N CYS A 30 1.05 7.91 6.73
CA CYS A 30 1.57 7.34 5.50
C CYS A 30 3.10 7.37 5.49
N ASP A 31 3.73 6.23 5.24
CA ASP A 31 5.20 6.11 5.18
C ASP A 31 5.80 6.84 3.97
N TYR A 32 4.99 7.21 2.97
CA TYR A 32 5.43 7.97 1.81
C TYR A 32 5.16 9.48 1.97
N CYS A 33 3.90 9.92 1.95
CA CYS A 33 3.55 11.34 1.95
C CYS A 33 3.51 12.00 3.34
N ARG A 34 3.64 11.23 4.42
CA ARG A 34 3.63 11.67 5.82
C ARG A 34 2.30 12.24 6.32
N MET A 35 1.25 12.20 5.51
CA MET A 35 -0.09 12.59 5.94
C MET A 35 -0.74 11.51 6.80
N THR A 36 -1.70 11.91 7.64
CA THR A 36 -2.53 10.96 8.39
C THR A 36 -3.45 10.22 7.44
N ILE A 37 -3.49 8.89 7.53
CA ILE A 37 -4.36 8.04 6.73
C ILE A 37 -5.79 8.17 7.26
N THR A 38 -6.72 8.69 6.46
CA THR A 38 -8.07 9.00 6.93
C THR A 38 -9.20 8.32 6.17
N ASP A 39 -8.99 7.97 4.89
CA ASP A 39 -10.02 7.35 4.06
C ASP A 39 -9.87 5.83 4.03
N GLU A 40 -10.77 5.13 4.72
CA GLU A 40 -10.75 3.67 4.86
C GLU A 40 -10.84 2.92 3.51
N ARG A 41 -11.25 3.59 2.43
CA ARG A 41 -11.41 2.99 1.10
C ARG A 41 -10.11 2.86 0.32
N TYR A 42 -9.03 3.55 0.74
CA TYR A 42 -7.81 3.70 -0.05
C TYR A 42 -6.53 3.22 0.62
N GLY A 43 -6.54 2.99 1.93
CA GLY A 43 -5.35 2.57 2.66
C GLY A 43 -4.63 1.39 2.00
N ALA A 44 -3.31 1.37 2.08
CA ALA A 44 -2.49 0.33 1.51
C ALA A 44 -1.33 -0.05 2.46
N GLU A 45 -0.76 -1.23 2.28
CA GLU A 45 0.36 -1.72 3.07
C GLU A 45 1.40 -2.46 2.24
N LEU A 46 2.65 -2.38 2.70
CA LEU A 46 3.75 -3.23 2.25
C LEU A 46 4.29 -3.98 3.47
N VAL A 47 4.37 -5.29 3.36
CA VAL A 47 4.98 -6.15 4.38
C VAL A 47 6.33 -6.61 3.87
N THR A 48 7.40 -6.37 4.63
CA THR A 48 8.74 -6.82 4.30
C THR A 48 8.93 -8.29 4.67
N ARG A 49 9.99 -8.91 4.16
CA ARG A 49 10.37 -10.28 4.53
C ARG A 49 10.71 -10.44 6.02
N THR A 50 11.12 -9.38 6.67
CA THR A 50 11.39 -9.35 8.13
C THR A 50 10.14 -9.12 8.97
N GLY A 51 8.97 -8.90 8.35
CA GLY A 51 7.70 -8.66 9.02
C GLY A 51 7.46 -7.19 9.40
N LEU A 52 8.28 -6.24 8.94
CA LEU A 52 7.99 -4.84 9.09
C LEU A 52 6.81 -4.46 8.18
N VAL A 53 5.82 -3.76 8.72
CA VAL A 53 4.66 -3.25 7.98
C VAL A 53 4.80 -1.75 7.77
N ARG A 54 4.71 -1.34 6.50
CA ARG A 54 4.62 0.07 6.11
C ARG A 54 3.21 0.37 5.66
N ARG A 55 2.69 1.54 6.04
CA ARG A 55 1.31 1.96 5.77
C ARG A 55 1.28 3.14 4.84
N PHE A 56 0.29 3.16 3.95
CA PHE A 56 0.15 4.18 2.93
C PHE A 56 -1.29 4.69 2.86
N ASP A 57 -1.43 5.97 2.54
CA ASP A 57 -2.72 6.64 2.42
C ASP A 57 -3.52 6.18 1.19
N SER A 58 -2.82 5.64 0.19
CA SER A 58 -3.44 5.21 -1.06
C SER A 58 -2.55 4.24 -1.86
N PRO A 59 -3.11 3.57 -2.89
CA PRO A 59 -2.32 2.78 -3.85
C PRO A 59 -1.22 3.58 -4.55
N GLU A 60 -1.43 4.89 -4.78
CA GLU A 60 -0.44 5.78 -5.36
C GLU A 60 0.80 5.92 -4.48
N CYS A 61 0.60 6.11 -3.18
CA CYS A 61 1.71 6.20 -2.22
C CYS A 61 2.48 4.89 -2.11
N LEU A 62 1.80 3.74 -2.12
CA LEU A 62 2.43 2.43 -2.16
C LEU A 62 3.26 2.24 -3.44
N ALA A 63 2.73 2.65 -4.60
CA ALA A 63 3.42 2.55 -5.87
C ALA A 63 4.64 3.47 -5.94
N ALA A 64 4.51 4.72 -5.49
CA ALA A 64 5.63 5.66 -5.43
C ALA A 64 6.73 5.17 -4.49
N TYR A 65 6.36 4.69 -3.30
CA TYR A 65 7.33 4.08 -2.38
C TYR A 65 8.05 2.88 -3.02
N THR A 66 7.32 2.03 -3.75
CA THR A 66 7.91 0.88 -4.45
C THR A 66 8.92 1.31 -5.53
N HIS A 67 8.68 2.42 -6.21
CA HIS A 67 9.62 3.00 -7.17
C HIS A 67 10.91 3.52 -6.52
N GLU A 68 10.78 4.20 -5.40
CA GLU A 68 11.91 4.86 -4.72
C GLU A 68 12.72 3.90 -3.85
N HIS A 69 12.18 2.71 -3.54
CA HIS A 69 12.82 1.70 -2.70
C HIS A 69 12.91 0.32 -3.38
N PRO A 70 13.56 0.23 -4.54
CA PRO A 70 13.70 -1.04 -5.27
C PRO A 70 14.52 -2.09 -4.49
N GLU A 71 15.31 -1.64 -3.51
CA GLU A 71 16.13 -2.50 -2.62
C GLU A 71 15.31 -3.14 -1.48
N GLU A 72 14.08 -2.68 -1.20
CA GLU A 72 13.27 -3.21 -0.10
C GLU A 72 12.91 -4.69 -0.37
N GLU A 73 13.26 -5.57 0.56
CA GLU A 73 12.90 -6.99 0.48
C GLU A 73 11.42 -7.21 0.81
N VAL A 74 10.56 -7.08 -0.19
CA VAL A 74 9.11 -7.18 -0.04
C VAL A 74 8.67 -8.63 0.07
N HIS A 75 7.83 -8.94 1.08
CA HIS A 75 7.07 -10.17 1.20
C HIS A 75 5.73 -10.06 0.46
N SER A 76 4.98 -8.99 0.70
CA SER A 76 3.65 -8.79 0.10
C SER A 76 3.24 -7.33 0.09
N ARG A 77 2.36 -6.98 -0.87
CA ARG A 77 1.72 -5.66 -0.98
C ARG A 77 0.22 -5.81 -0.94
N TRP A 78 -0.44 -4.88 -0.29
CA TRP A 78 -1.86 -4.92 -0.02
C TRP A 78 -2.50 -3.57 -0.30
N VAL A 79 -3.72 -3.60 -0.81
CA VAL A 79 -4.56 -2.41 -1.05
C VAL A 79 -5.94 -2.66 -0.49
N THR A 80 -6.65 -1.60 -0.10
CA THR A 80 -8.01 -1.73 0.40
C THR A 80 -8.99 -2.01 -0.76
N ASP A 81 -9.84 -2.99 -0.56
CA ASP A 81 -11.01 -3.22 -1.43
C ASP A 81 -12.00 -2.05 -1.26
N PHE A 82 -12.10 -1.20 -2.27
CA PHE A 82 -12.93 0.00 -2.26
C PHE A 82 -14.40 -0.26 -1.89
N ARG A 83 -14.92 -1.44 -2.22
CA ARG A 83 -16.30 -1.82 -1.95
C ARG A 83 -16.51 -2.39 -0.56
N ARG A 84 -15.44 -2.85 0.10
CA ARG A 84 -15.49 -3.52 1.40
C ARG A 84 -14.39 -3.02 2.35
N PRO A 85 -14.29 -1.70 2.60
CA PRO A 85 -13.29 -1.17 3.54
C PRO A 85 -13.60 -1.68 4.96
N PRO A 86 -12.59 -1.91 5.78
CA PRO A 86 -11.16 -1.76 5.55
C PRO A 86 -10.46 -3.07 5.07
N ARG A 87 -11.15 -3.94 4.31
CA ARG A 87 -10.62 -5.22 3.85
C ARG A 87 -9.42 -5.00 2.93
N LEU A 88 -8.27 -5.55 3.31
CA LEU A 88 -7.07 -5.58 2.47
C LEU A 88 -7.08 -6.79 1.53
N ILE A 89 -6.65 -6.58 0.30
CA ILE A 89 -6.45 -7.57 -0.75
C ILE A 89 -5.05 -7.44 -1.32
N ARG A 90 -4.46 -8.54 -1.79
CA ARG A 90 -3.13 -8.51 -2.42
C ARG A 90 -3.18 -7.72 -3.72
N VAL A 91 -2.13 -6.95 -4.02
CA VAL A 91 -2.08 -6.18 -5.27
C VAL A 91 -2.11 -7.06 -6.51
N GLU A 92 -1.60 -8.29 -6.41
CA GLU A 92 -1.60 -9.29 -7.49
C GLU A 92 -3.00 -9.83 -7.80
N GLU A 93 -3.94 -9.70 -6.85
CA GLU A 93 -5.33 -10.16 -6.94
C GLU A 93 -6.30 -9.00 -7.14
N ALA A 94 -5.81 -7.75 -7.04
CA ALA A 94 -6.63 -6.56 -7.12
C ALA A 94 -6.89 -6.14 -8.58
N TYR A 95 -8.07 -5.58 -8.80
CA TYR A 95 -8.49 -4.94 -10.05
C TYR A 95 -8.42 -3.43 -9.89
N PHE A 96 -7.55 -2.76 -10.65
CA PHE A 96 -7.34 -1.32 -10.53
C PHE A 96 -8.10 -0.53 -11.58
N LEU A 97 -8.65 0.60 -11.16
CA LEU A 97 -9.29 1.59 -12.01
C LEU A 97 -8.62 2.95 -11.81
N HIS A 98 -8.18 3.56 -12.90
CA HIS A 98 -7.81 4.97 -12.95
C HIS A 98 -8.98 5.76 -13.53
N SER A 99 -9.61 6.64 -12.73
CA SER A 99 -10.76 7.40 -13.21
C SER A 99 -10.70 8.86 -12.75
N PRO A 100 -10.71 9.84 -13.67
CA PRO A 100 -10.66 11.26 -13.31
C PRO A 100 -11.91 11.72 -12.52
N ASN A 101 -12.99 10.93 -12.57
CA ASN A 101 -14.24 11.23 -11.90
C ASN A 101 -14.39 10.54 -10.53
N LEU A 102 -13.43 9.69 -10.13
CA LEU A 102 -13.42 9.01 -8.83
C LEU A 102 -12.13 9.40 -8.08
N ARG A 103 -12.24 10.41 -7.23
CA ARG A 103 -11.08 11.01 -6.57
C ARG A 103 -10.51 10.10 -5.48
N SER A 104 -9.20 9.88 -5.55
CA SER A 104 -8.40 9.30 -4.46
C SER A 104 -7.83 10.41 -3.55
N PRO A 105 -7.39 10.09 -2.32
CA PRO A 105 -6.78 11.05 -1.40
C PRO A 105 -5.59 11.79 -2.01
N MET A 106 -4.80 11.09 -2.84
CA MET A 106 -3.54 11.62 -3.37
C MET A 106 -3.66 12.19 -4.79
N GLY A 107 -4.84 12.10 -5.42
CA GLY A 107 -5.18 12.85 -6.63
C GLY A 107 -4.79 12.20 -7.96
N LEU A 108 -4.13 11.06 -8.00
CA LEU A 108 -4.00 10.27 -9.24
C LEU A 108 -5.23 9.42 -9.52
N ASN A 109 -6.21 9.42 -8.60
CA ASN A 109 -7.53 8.82 -8.82
C ASN A 109 -7.49 7.31 -9.12
N LEU A 110 -6.61 6.61 -8.41
CA LEU A 110 -6.50 5.15 -8.45
C LEU A 110 -7.39 4.53 -7.39
N THR A 111 -8.11 3.48 -7.78
CA THR A 111 -9.02 2.74 -6.90
C THR A 111 -8.80 1.24 -7.12
N ALA A 112 -8.84 0.45 -6.06
CA ALA A 112 -8.65 -1.00 -6.11
C ALA A 112 -9.93 -1.74 -5.71
N PHE A 113 -10.21 -2.86 -6.36
CA PHE A 113 -11.40 -3.71 -6.14
C PHE A 113 -10.98 -5.17 -5.98
N GLY A 114 -11.68 -5.90 -5.12
CA GLY A 114 -11.47 -7.33 -4.95
C GLY A 114 -12.14 -8.19 -6.02
N GLU A 115 -13.05 -7.61 -6.82
CA GLU A 115 -13.80 -8.34 -7.83
C GLU A 115 -13.93 -7.54 -9.13
N ALA A 116 -13.70 -8.19 -10.27
CA ALA A 116 -13.77 -7.56 -11.59
C ALA A 116 -15.15 -6.95 -11.89
N ILE A 117 -16.23 -7.61 -11.46
CA ILE A 117 -17.60 -7.12 -11.68
C ILE A 117 -17.86 -5.78 -10.97
N GLU A 118 -17.22 -5.55 -9.83
CA GLU A 118 -17.35 -4.30 -9.08
C GLU A 118 -16.54 -3.17 -9.74
N GLN A 119 -15.35 -3.48 -10.24
CA GLN A 119 -14.55 -2.57 -11.05
C GLN A 119 -15.33 -2.14 -12.30
N GLU A 120 -15.90 -3.09 -13.05
CA GLU A 120 -16.70 -2.81 -14.26
C GLU A 120 -17.93 -1.93 -13.97
N ALA A 121 -18.63 -2.19 -12.85
CA ALA A 121 -19.77 -1.38 -12.45
C ALA A 121 -19.38 0.08 -12.17
N VAL A 122 -18.21 0.29 -11.54
CA VAL A 122 -17.69 1.62 -11.28
C VAL A 122 -17.14 2.27 -12.55
N LEU A 123 -16.44 1.52 -13.41
CA LEU A 123 -15.99 1.98 -14.72
C LEU A 123 -17.17 2.50 -15.57
N ASN A 124 -18.27 1.75 -15.63
CA ASN A 124 -19.47 2.14 -16.37
C ASN A 124 -20.13 3.43 -15.83
N SER A 125 -19.98 3.70 -14.52
CA SER A 125 -20.57 4.87 -13.88
C SER A 125 -19.69 6.11 -13.92
N PHE A 126 -18.38 5.93 -13.80
CA PHE A 126 -17.40 7.02 -13.64
C PHE A 126 -16.46 7.16 -14.84
N GLY A 127 -16.43 6.18 -15.74
CA GLY A 127 -15.43 6.12 -16.81
C GLY A 127 -14.03 5.83 -16.28
N GLY A 128 -13.05 5.86 -17.15
CA GLY A 128 -11.65 5.66 -16.77
C GLY A 128 -10.97 4.55 -17.56
N GLU A 129 -9.87 4.05 -17.01
CA GLU A 129 -9.01 3.03 -17.60
C GLU A 129 -8.73 1.92 -16.56
N ILE A 130 -8.86 0.67 -17.00
CA ILE A 130 -8.46 -0.51 -16.21
C ILE A 130 -6.95 -0.65 -16.26
N LEU A 131 -6.32 -0.82 -15.12
CA LEU A 131 -4.89 -1.01 -14.99
C LEU A 131 -4.56 -2.34 -14.29
N SER A 132 -3.44 -2.94 -14.68
CA SER A 132 -2.72 -3.93 -13.84
C SER A 132 -1.87 -3.21 -12.80
N TRP A 133 -1.28 -3.95 -11.85
CA TRP A 133 -0.32 -3.34 -10.91
C TRP A 133 0.87 -2.69 -11.64
N ASP A 134 1.40 -3.33 -12.68
CA ASP A 134 2.45 -2.72 -13.50
C ASP A 134 1.99 -1.43 -14.19
N GLY A 135 0.72 -1.39 -14.61
CA GLY A 135 0.09 -0.17 -15.12
C GLY A 135 0.01 0.94 -14.07
N VAL A 136 -0.32 0.59 -12.82
CA VAL A 136 -0.30 1.52 -11.67
C VAL A 136 1.11 2.06 -11.43
N LEU A 137 2.12 1.17 -11.38
CA LEU A 137 3.52 1.58 -11.27
C LEU A 137 3.92 2.52 -12.42
N GLY A 138 3.59 2.17 -13.67
CA GLY A 138 3.89 3.00 -14.82
C GLY A 138 3.22 4.38 -14.78
N LEU A 139 1.96 4.46 -14.33
CA LEU A 139 1.25 5.72 -14.17
C LEU A 139 1.93 6.61 -13.11
N VAL A 140 2.16 6.06 -11.92
CA VAL A 140 2.80 6.81 -10.82
C VAL A 140 4.22 7.22 -11.18
N GLY A 141 4.98 6.35 -11.86
CA GLY A 141 6.32 6.66 -12.36
C GLY A 141 6.32 7.91 -13.24
N ARG A 142 5.45 7.97 -14.24
CA ARG A 142 5.36 9.13 -15.14
C ARG A 142 4.83 10.39 -14.45
N GLU A 143 3.72 10.25 -13.73
CA GLU A 143 2.99 11.41 -13.21
C GLU A 143 3.66 12.02 -11.98
N TRP A 144 4.35 11.26 -11.15
CA TRP A 144 4.94 11.76 -9.91
C TRP A 144 6.46 11.74 -9.89
N ILE A 145 7.07 10.62 -10.30
CA ILE A 145 8.52 10.46 -10.14
C ILE A 145 9.28 11.22 -11.24
N GLU A 146 8.94 10.98 -12.50
CA GLU A 146 9.62 11.62 -13.63
C GLU A 146 9.26 13.11 -13.75
N SER A 147 7.99 13.47 -13.46
CA SER A 147 7.54 14.87 -13.48
C SER A 147 7.99 15.70 -12.28
N GLY A 148 8.37 15.04 -11.18
CA GLY A 148 8.70 15.70 -9.91
C GLY A 148 7.51 16.38 -9.22
N THR A 149 6.27 15.99 -9.57
CA THR A 149 5.03 16.61 -9.01
C THR A 149 4.43 15.82 -7.86
N GLY A 150 4.93 14.60 -7.60
CA GLY A 150 4.46 13.77 -6.50
C GLY A 150 4.76 14.36 -5.12
N PRO A 151 4.06 13.88 -4.08
CA PRO A 151 4.40 14.24 -2.71
C PRO A 151 5.82 13.76 -2.39
N SER A 152 6.68 14.67 -1.98
CA SER A 152 8.06 14.34 -1.65
C SER A 152 8.14 13.66 -0.29
N MET A 153 8.91 12.57 -0.17
CA MET A 153 9.32 11.99 1.13
C MET A 153 10.15 12.96 1.97
N HIS A 154 10.72 13.98 1.34
CA HIS A 154 11.41 15.06 2.02
C HIS A 154 10.37 16.12 2.37
N GLY A 155 10.05 16.24 3.66
CA GLY A 155 9.17 17.30 4.16
C GLY A 155 9.60 18.69 3.66
N PRO A 156 8.75 19.72 3.74
CA PRO A 156 9.09 21.08 3.30
C PRO A 156 10.24 21.62 4.15
N GLY A 157 11.49 21.45 3.71
CA GLY A 157 12.66 21.87 4.49
C GLY A 157 14.04 21.53 3.95
N ALA A 158 14.19 20.75 2.90
CA ALA A 158 15.49 20.61 2.25
C ALA A 158 15.73 21.80 1.33
N MET A 159 16.21 22.91 1.88
CA MET A 159 16.79 24.00 1.06
C MET A 159 18.00 23.45 0.29
N PRO A 160 18.17 23.76 -1.02
CA PRO A 160 19.37 23.40 -1.72
C PRO A 160 20.56 24.05 -1.02
N ALA A 161 21.59 23.25 -0.72
CA ALA A 161 22.85 23.75 -0.20
C ALA A 161 23.43 24.71 -1.26
N HIS A 162 23.42 26.01 -0.94
CA HIS A 162 24.13 27.00 -1.73
C HIS A 162 25.61 26.66 -1.69
N ALA A 163 26.14 26.27 -2.85
CA ALA A 163 27.59 26.20 -3.09
C ALA A 163 28.17 27.60 -2.97
N HIS A 164 29.10 27.77 -2.06
CA HIS A 164 30.05 28.88 -2.03
C HIS A 164 31.37 28.44 -2.67
#